data_3078233112b21afb9257ff03b8323396
#
_entry.id   3078233112b21afb9257ff03b8323396
#
_cell.length_a   1.000
_cell.length_b   1.000
_cell.length_c   1.000
_cell.angle_alpha   90.00
_cell.angle_beta   90.00
_cell.angle_gamma   90.00
#
_symmetry.space_group_name_H-M   'P 1'
#
loop_
_entity.id
_entity.type
_entity.pdbx_description
1 polymer ?
#
loop_
_entity_poly.entity_id
_entity_poly.type
_entity_poly.pdbx_seq_one_letter_code
_entity_poly.pdbx_strand_id
1 'polypeptide(L)'
;MKKILILTIIGIAVLSCSDERSCPECSELTTKSLLYTDSAGVNLLFGDQAIYNPEDFFIIDNNNRDVDVRLQEENGTIAFDLGVEATSYRIFLADTFEDELQFELAERKSELCCGNVTFSTKTILNGQEIDNSDLIIVIAN
;
A
#
# COMPACT_ATOMS: atom_id res chain seq x y z
N MET A 1 25.73 -22.19 66.04
CA MET A 1 25.01 -22.80 64.92
C MET A 1 24.45 -21.64 64.06
N LYS A 2 25.12 -21.32 62.94
CA LYS A 2 24.70 -20.26 62.03
C LYS A 2 23.84 -20.86 60.94
N LYS A 3 22.58 -20.46 60.86
CA LYS A 3 21.66 -20.85 59.75
C LYS A 3 21.92 -19.91 58.58
N ILE A 4 22.46 -20.42 57.52
CA ILE A 4 22.62 -19.70 56.27
C ILE A 4 21.29 -19.81 55.52
N LEU A 5 20.64 -18.64 55.34
CA LEU A 5 19.42 -18.51 54.55
C LEU A 5 19.84 -18.25 53.10
N ILE A 6 19.73 -19.25 52.24
CA ILE A 6 19.98 -19.09 50.80
C ILE A 6 18.69 -18.56 50.18
N LEU A 7 18.74 -17.27 49.82
CA LEU A 7 17.67 -16.60 49.08
C LEU A 7 17.85 -16.90 47.59
N THR A 8 17.07 -17.82 47.08
CA THR A 8 17.07 -18.15 45.64
C THR A 8 16.23 -17.10 44.94
N ILE A 9 16.87 -16.13 44.27
CA ILE A 9 16.21 -15.17 43.39
C ILE A 9 15.95 -15.89 42.07
N ILE A 10 14.71 -16.28 41.85
CA ILE A 10 14.23 -16.76 40.55
C ILE A 10 14.01 -15.51 39.69
N GLY A 11 15.01 -15.21 38.86
CA GLY A 11 14.89 -14.19 37.82
C GLY A 11 13.93 -14.70 36.74
N ILE A 12 12.71 -14.18 36.74
CA ILE A 12 11.78 -14.36 35.61
C ILE A 12 12.30 -13.47 34.48
N ALA A 13 13.06 -14.07 33.56
CA ALA A 13 13.37 -13.46 32.29
C ALA A 13 12.05 -13.40 31.48
N VAL A 14 11.34 -12.28 31.55
CA VAL A 14 10.33 -11.91 30.59
C VAL A 14 11.07 -11.70 29.26
N LEU A 15 11.15 -12.77 28.46
CA LEU A 15 11.49 -12.67 27.06
C LEU A 15 10.34 -11.91 26.39
N SER A 16 10.46 -10.59 26.39
CA SER A 16 9.66 -9.74 25.51
C SER A 16 10.09 -10.08 24.08
N CYS A 17 9.38 -10.99 23.46
CA CYS A 17 9.41 -11.14 22.01
C CYS A 17 8.69 -9.92 21.41
N SER A 18 9.40 -8.81 21.29
CA SER A 18 9.07 -7.75 20.35
C SER A 18 9.83 -8.02 19.04
N ASP A 19 9.56 -9.17 18.44
CA ASP A 19 9.86 -9.35 17.03
C ASP A 19 8.73 -8.65 16.27
N GLU A 20 8.89 -7.36 15.99
CA GLU A 20 8.24 -6.71 14.88
C GLU A 20 8.83 -7.31 13.59
N ARG A 21 8.51 -8.56 13.32
CA ARG A 21 8.73 -9.14 12.01
C ARG A 21 7.77 -8.42 11.09
N SER A 22 8.32 -7.57 10.24
CA SER A 22 7.58 -7.08 9.09
C SER A 22 7.10 -8.31 8.33
N CYS A 23 5.79 -8.55 8.34
CA CYS A 23 5.21 -9.65 7.61
C CYS A 23 5.07 -9.23 6.15
N PRO A 24 5.87 -9.76 5.24
CA PRO A 24 5.83 -9.35 3.82
C PRO A 24 4.42 -9.55 3.23
N GLU A 25 3.73 -10.59 3.65
CA GLU A 25 2.38 -10.91 3.19
C GLU A 25 1.34 -9.83 3.51
N CYS A 26 1.54 -9.04 4.56
CA CYS A 26 0.60 -7.98 4.92
C CYS A 26 0.76 -6.73 4.07
N SER A 27 1.99 -6.42 3.66
CA SER A 27 2.25 -5.29 2.78
C SER A 27 1.80 -5.55 1.35
N GLU A 28 1.92 -6.80 0.87
CA GLU A 28 1.54 -7.16 -0.50
C GLU A 28 0.03 -7.07 -0.73
N LEU A 29 -0.79 -7.40 0.28
CA LEU A 29 -2.25 -7.40 0.15
C LEU A 29 -2.88 -6.00 0.16
N THR A 30 -2.18 -5.02 0.69
CA THR A 30 -2.67 -3.64 0.79
C THR A 30 -2.02 -2.70 -0.22
N THR A 31 -0.90 -3.09 -0.82
CA THR A 31 -0.17 -2.28 -1.79
C THR A 31 -0.80 -2.42 -3.17
N LYS A 32 -1.04 -1.30 -3.83
CA LYS A 32 -1.41 -1.22 -5.25
C LYS A 32 -0.34 -0.49 -6.02
N SER A 33 -0.14 -0.88 -7.27
CA SER A 33 0.80 -0.24 -8.20
C SER A 33 0.05 0.31 -9.39
N LEU A 34 0.36 1.55 -9.78
CA LEU A 34 -0.22 2.22 -10.93
C LEU A 34 0.80 2.27 -12.07
N LEU A 35 0.38 1.84 -13.24
CA LEU A 35 1.10 2.00 -14.49
C LEU A 35 0.32 2.98 -15.38
N TYR A 36 0.87 4.17 -15.59
CA TYR A 36 0.26 5.21 -16.42
C TYR A 36 0.77 5.08 -17.86
N THR A 37 -0.14 4.82 -18.80
CA THR A 37 0.21 4.63 -20.21
C THR A 37 -0.68 5.46 -21.13
N ASP A 38 -0.21 5.69 -22.36
CA ASP A 38 -1.07 6.11 -23.45
C ASP A 38 -1.85 4.91 -24.06
N SER A 39 -2.65 5.18 -25.08
CA SER A 39 -3.43 4.15 -25.79
C SER A 39 -2.58 3.12 -26.56
N ALA A 40 -1.29 3.43 -26.77
CA ALA A 40 -0.33 2.52 -27.39
C ALA A 40 0.44 1.66 -26.37
N GLY A 41 0.21 1.89 -25.07
CA GLY A 41 0.88 1.19 -23.96
C GLY A 41 2.25 1.78 -23.60
N VAL A 42 2.56 2.99 -24.06
CA VAL A 42 3.79 3.69 -23.73
C VAL A 42 3.66 4.28 -22.32
N ASN A 43 4.64 4.01 -21.45
CA ASN A 43 4.66 4.57 -20.09
C ASN A 43 4.87 6.09 -20.14
N LEU A 44 3.97 6.83 -19.50
CA LEU A 44 3.95 8.28 -19.54
C LEU A 44 4.76 8.95 -18.41
N LEU A 45 5.12 8.17 -17.39
CA LEU A 45 5.82 8.67 -16.19
C LEU A 45 7.29 8.26 -16.13
N PHE A 46 7.64 7.11 -16.75
CA PHE A 46 8.99 6.56 -16.65
C PHE A 46 9.54 6.15 -18.02
N GLY A 47 10.87 6.29 -18.16
CA GLY A 47 11.58 5.90 -19.38
C GLY A 47 11.75 7.04 -20.38
N ASP A 48 12.34 6.74 -21.54
CA ASP A 48 12.75 7.74 -22.55
C ASP A 48 11.58 8.44 -23.24
N GLN A 49 10.38 7.88 -23.13
CA GLN A 49 9.17 8.42 -23.75
C GLN A 49 8.22 9.05 -22.72
N ALA A 50 8.65 9.15 -21.47
CA ALA A 50 7.88 9.82 -20.43
C ALA A 50 7.66 11.30 -20.78
N ILE A 51 6.40 11.75 -20.63
CA ILE A 51 6.00 13.15 -20.90
C ILE A 51 5.65 13.89 -19.62
N TYR A 52 5.47 13.18 -18.52
CA TYR A 52 5.19 13.74 -17.20
C TYR A 52 6.35 13.46 -16.25
N ASN A 53 6.55 14.35 -15.29
CA ASN A 53 7.49 14.12 -14.21
C ASN A 53 6.80 13.31 -13.11
N PRO A 54 7.34 12.14 -12.70
CA PRO A 54 6.76 11.34 -11.63
C PRO A 54 6.65 12.08 -10.29
N GLU A 55 7.48 13.11 -10.05
CA GLU A 55 7.44 13.92 -8.84
C GLU A 55 6.20 14.83 -8.76
N ASP A 56 5.56 15.11 -9.90
CA ASP A 56 4.32 15.89 -9.97
C ASP A 56 3.06 15.02 -9.77
N PHE A 57 3.25 13.74 -9.51
CA PHE A 57 2.17 12.79 -9.26
C PHE A 57 1.85 12.71 -7.77
N PHE A 58 0.57 12.84 -7.43
CA PHE A 58 0.11 12.64 -6.05
C PHE A 58 -1.30 12.07 -6.00
N ILE A 59 -1.63 11.46 -4.85
CA ILE A 59 -2.91 10.84 -4.58
C ILE A 59 -3.51 11.47 -3.33
N ILE A 60 -4.81 11.74 -3.35
CA ILE A 60 -5.58 12.22 -2.21
C ILE A 60 -6.72 11.23 -1.92
N ASP A 61 -6.86 10.79 -0.68
CA ASP A 61 -7.95 9.91 -0.25
C ASP A 61 -9.29 10.67 -0.10
N ASN A 62 -10.38 9.93 0.11
CA ASN A 62 -11.71 10.51 0.32
C ASN A 62 -11.85 11.33 1.63
N ASN A 63 -10.85 11.29 2.51
CA ASN A 63 -10.78 12.13 3.71
C ASN A 63 -9.93 13.39 3.50
N ASN A 64 -9.54 13.70 2.25
CA ASN A 64 -8.62 14.77 1.84
C ASN A 64 -7.24 14.69 2.49
N ARG A 65 -6.73 13.47 2.70
CA ARG A 65 -5.36 13.23 3.17
C ARG A 65 -4.48 12.85 2.00
N ASP A 66 -3.25 13.37 2.01
CA ASP A 66 -2.23 12.95 1.07
C ASP A 66 -1.86 11.48 1.35
N VAL A 67 -1.81 10.68 0.30
CA VAL A 67 -1.40 9.28 0.33
C VAL A 67 0.08 9.21 0.00
N ASP A 68 0.83 8.51 0.84
CA ASP A 68 2.24 8.30 0.59
C ASP A 68 2.44 7.39 -0.63
N VAL A 69 3.15 7.90 -1.63
CA VAL A 69 3.42 7.22 -2.89
C VAL A 69 4.91 6.88 -3.02
N ARG A 70 5.20 5.72 -3.58
CA ARG A 70 6.55 5.23 -3.80
C ARG A 70 6.81 5.06 -5.29
N LEU A 71 7.77 5.81 -5.82
CA LEU A 71 8.20 5.69 -7.21
C LEU A 71 9.03 4.42 -7.39
N GLN A 72 8.62 3.55 -8.29
CA GLN A 72 9.29 2.28 -8.62
C GLN A 72 9.83 2.35 -10.04
N GLU A 73 10.93 3.05 -10.23
CA GLU A 73 11.53 3.30 -11.55
C GLU A 73 11.86 2.01 -12.31
N GLU A 74 12.35 0.97 -11.61
CA GLU A 74 12.68 -0.32 -12.22
C GLU A 74 11.48 -1.00 -12.89
N ASN A 75 10.30 -0.80 -12.32
CA ASN A 75 9.03 -1.38 -12.82
C ASN A 75 8.23 -0.37 -13.65
N GLY A 76 8.62 0.90 -13.64
CA GLY A 76 7.89 1.97 -14.29
C GLY A 76 6.52 2.23 -13.65
N THR A 77 6.39 2.03 -12.33
CA THR A 77 5.12 2.14 -11.61
C THR A 77 5.21 3.05 -10.40
N ILE A 78 4.05 3.46 -9.92
CA ILE A 78 3.89 4.17 -8.65
C ILE A 78 3.12 3.26 -7.70
N ALA A 79 3.68 2.95 -6.54
CA ALA A 79 3.04 2.14 -5.53
C ALA A 79 2.47 2.99 -4.40
N PHE A 80 1.33 2.58 -3.86
CA PHE A 80 0.70 3.16 -2.67
C PHE A 80 -0.02 2.09 -1.85
N ASP A 81 -0.23 2.36 -0.58
CA ASP A 81 -0.94 1.43 0.29
C ASP A 81 -2.39 1.86 0.50
N LEU A 82 -3.30 0.89 0.47
CA LEU A 82 -4.70 1.14 0.76
C LEU A 82 -4.87 1.46 2.25
N GLY A 83 -5.48 2.60 2.53
CA GLY A 83 -5.84 2.97 3.90
C GLY A 83 -7.05 2.17 4.39
N VAL A 84 -7.05 1.77 5.67
CA VAL A 84 -8.15 0.99 6.27
C VAL A 84 -9.50 1.74 6.22
N GLU A 85 -9.45 3.08 6.22
CA GLU A 85 -10.63 3.94 6.23
C GLU A 85 -10.90 4.62 4.89
N ALA A 86 -10.02 4.41 3.89
CA ALA A 86 -10.13 5.05 2.60
C ALA A 86 -10.63 4.06 1.55
N THR A 87 -11.73 4.39 0.91
CA THR A 87 -12.35 3.58 -0.15
C THR A 87 -12.29 4.24 -1.53
N SER A 88 -11.90 5.52 -1.59
CA SER A 88 -11.77 6.28 -2.84
C SER A 88 -10.51 7.13 -2.81
N TYR A 89 -9.85 7.22 -3.95
CA TYR A 89 -8.58 7.89 -4.17
C TYR A 89 -8.66 8.72 -5.45
N ARG A 90 -8.36 10.00 -5.33
CA ARG A 90 -8.24 10.90 -6.48
C ARG A 90 -6.80 11.02 -6.87
N ILE A 91 -6.51 10.80 -8.13
CA ILE A 91 -5.17 10.83 -8.70
C ILE A 91 -4.99 12.15 -9.43
N PHE A 92 -3.89 12.80 -9.15
CA PHE A 92 -3.52 14.07 -9.77
C PHE A 92 -2.17 13.95 -10.46
N LEU A 93 -2.08 14.56 -11.59
CA LEU A 93 -0.86 14.72 -12.35
C LEU A 93 -0.69 16.22 -12.66
N ALA A 94 0.41 16.83 -12.18
CA ALA A 94 0.70 18.25 -12.36
C ALA A 94 -0.47 19.16 -11.92
N ASP A 95 -1.02 18.98 -10.71
CA ASP A 95 -2.13 19.75 -10.14
C ASP A 95 -3.47 19.63 -10.88
N THR A 96 -3.57 18.76 -11.86
CA THR A 96 -4.82 18.48 -12.58
C THR A 96 -5.42 17.19 -12.08
N PHE A 97 -6.74 17.20 -11.81
CA PHE A 97 -7.46 15.96 -11.52
C PHE A 97 -7.57 15.12 -12.79
N GLU A 98 -7.08 13.89 -12.71
CA GLU A 98 -7.01 12.99 -13.88
C GLU A 98 -7.94 11.78 -13.70
N ASP A 99 -7.84 11.07 -12.56
CA ASP A 99 -8.54 9.80 -12.41
C ASP A 99 -9.03 9.58 -10.97
N GLU A 100 -10.09 8.77 -10.85
CA GLU A 100 -10.62 8.32 -9.57
C GLU A 100 -10.57 6.79 -9.48
N LEU A 101 -9.95 6.30 -8.40
CA LEU A 101 -9.97 4.90 -8.02
C LEU A 101 -10.87 4.68 -6.81
N GLN A 102 -11.70 3.66 -6.88
CA GLN A 102 -12.53 3.21 -5.76
C GLN A 102 -12.29 1.73 -5.50
N PHE A 103 -12.29 1.36 -4.22
CA PHE A 103 -12.10 -0.02 -3.79
C PHE A 103 -13.23 -0.47 -2.87
N GLU A 104 -13.74 -1.67 -3.10
CA GLU A 104 -14.47 -2.39 -2.08
C GLU A 104 -13.46 -3.19 -1.26
N LEU A 105 -13.44 -2.95 0.07
CA LEU A 105 -12.47 -3.54 0.97
C LEU A 105 -13.14 -4.63 1.82
N ALA A 106 -12.37 -5.67 2.12
CA ALA A 106 -12.74 -6.70 3.08
C ALA A 106 -11.56 -6.97 4.02
N GLU A 107 -11.86 -7.56 5.17
CA GLU A 107 -10.85 -7.98 6.13
C GLU A 107 -10.84 -9.50 6.23
N ARG A 108 -9.66 -10.05 6.37
CA ARG A 108 -9.47 -11.46 6.75
C ARG A 108 -8.46 -11.57 7.88
N LYS A 109 -8.61 -12.59 8.70
CA LYS A 109 -7.60 -12.91 9.70
C LYS A 109 -6.40 -13.56 9.00
N SER A 110 -5.21 -13.01 9.22
CA SER A 110 -3.98 -13.65 8.75
C SER A 110 -3.65 -14.84 9.63
N GLU A 111 -3.23 -15.94 9.01
CA GLU A 111 -2.79 -17.15 9.76
C GLU A 111 -1.36 -17.01 10.27
N LEU A 112 -0.59 -16.06 9.74
CA LEU A 112 0.84 -16.00 10.00
C LEU A 112 1.24 -14.99 11.08
N CYS A 113 0.95 -13.72 10.96
CA CYS A 113 1.47 -12.76 11.93
C CYS A 113 0.78 -11.39 11.97
N CYS A 114 -0.11 -11.09 11.06
CA CYS A 114 -0.57 -9.72 10.84
C CYS A 114 -1.91 -9.37 11.50
N GLY A 115 -2.48 -10.24 12.29
CA GLY A 115 -3.81 -10.01 12.86
C GLY A 115 -4.89 -9.96 11.76
N ASN A 116 -5.61 -8.85 11.62
CA ASN A 116 -6.52 -8.64 10.51
C ASN A 116 -5.80 -7.93 9.36
N VAL A 117 -6.00 -8.43 8.16
CA VAL A 117 -5.44 -7.86 6.93
C VAL A 117 -6.58 -7.35 6.06
N THR A 118 -6.49 -6.09 5.66
CA THR A 118 -7.43 -5.48 4.72
C THR A 118 -6.96 -5.75 3.29
N PHE A 119 -7.89 -6.12 2.41
CA PHE A 119 -7.61 -6.32 0.99
C PHE A 119 -8.77 -5.82 0.14
N SER A 120 -8.51 -5.51 -1.13
CA SER A 120 -9.55 -5.12 -2.07
C SER A 120 -10.24 -6.36 -2.63
N THR A 121 -11.57 -6.32 -2.70
CA THR A 121 -12.40 -7.33 -3.37
C THR A 121 -12.85 -6.86 -4.74
N LYS A 122 -12.81 -5.55 -4.97
CA LYS A 122 -13.22 -4.92 -6.22
C LYS A 122 -12.47 -3.63 -6.43
N THR A 123 -12.11 -3.35 -7.67
CA THR A 123 -11.47 -2.11 -8.11
C THR A 123 -12.32 -1.43 -9.18
N ILE A 124 -12.54 -0.14 -9.03
CA ILE A 124 -13.30 0.70 -9.95
C ILE A 124 -12.42 1.88 -10.35
N LEU A 125 -12.19 2.06 -11.65
CA LEU A 125 -11.47 3.19 -12.21
C LEU A 125 -12.46 4.06 -13.01
N ASN A 126 -12.59 5.33 -12.65
CA ASN A 126 -13.48 6.30 -13.31
C ASN A 126 -14.93 5.78 -13.47
N GLY A 127 -15.43 5.09 -12.44
CA GLY A 127 -16.78 4.52 -12.43
C GLY A 127 -16.94 3.19 -13.19
N GLN A 128 -15.86 2.64 -13.77
CA GLN A 128 -15.86 1.35 -14.44
C GLN A 128 -15.13 0.30 -13.60
N GLU A 129 -15.77 -0.86 -13.41
CA GLU A 129 -15.13 -1.99 -12.77
C GLU A 129 -14.01 -2.54 -13.64
N ILE A 130 -12.83 -2.70 -13.06
CA ILE A 130 -11.64 -3.26 -13.70
C ILE A 130 -11.18 -4.51 -12.96
N ASP A 131 -10.19 -5.21 -13.53
CA ASP A 131 -9.58 -6.36 -12.88
C ASP A 131 -9.01 -5.96 -11.51
N ASN A 132 -9.37 -6.71 -10.48
CA ASN A 132 -8.91 -6.47 -9.11
C ASN A 132 -7.50 -7.03 -8.88
N SER A 133 -6.55 -6.59 -9.69
CA SER A 133 -5.13 -6.93 -9.56
C SER A 133 -4.38 -5.93 -8.69
N ASP A 134 -3.15 -6.27 -8.29
CA ASP A 134 -2.28 -5.34 -7.59
C ASP A 134 -1.63 -4.32 -8.52
N LEU A 135 -1.56 -4.64 -9.82
CA LEU A 135 -1.15 -3.72 -10.87
C LEU A 135 -2.39 -3.17 -11.60
N ILE A 136 -2.58 -1.87 -11.53
CA ILE A 136 -3.65 -1.12 -12.17
C ILE A 136 -3.06 -0.35 -13.35
N ILE A 137 -3.56 -0.63 -14.56
CA ILE A 137 -3.15 0.10 -15.76
C ILE A 137 -4.14 1.23 -16.00
N VAL A 138 -3.62 2.46 -15.97
CA VAL A 138 -4.38 3.68 -16.24
C VAL A 138 -4.01 4.15 -17.65
N ILE A 139 -4.98 4.25 -18.52
CA ILE A 139 -4.80 4.76 -19.89
C ILE A 139 -5.20 6.23 -19.88
N ALA A 140 -4.21 7.11 -20.03
CA ALA A 140 -4.47 8.54 -20.15
C ALA A 140 -5.20 8.86 -21.48
N ASN A 141 -6.21 9.70 -21.39
CA ASN A 141 -7.02 10.15 -22.52
C ASN A 141 -6.52 11.46 -23.10
#